data_0f632dac7c5f002371959fa64d49a636
#
_entry.id   0f632dac7c5f002371959fa64d49a636
#
_cell.length_a   1.000
_cell.length_b   1.000
_cell.length_c   1.000
_cell.angle_alpha   90.00
_cell.angle_beta   90.00
_cell.angle_gamma   90.00
#
_symmetry.space_group_name_H-M   'P 1'
#
loop_
_entity.id
_entity.type
_entity.pdbx_description
1 polymer ?
#
loop_
_entity_poly.entity_id
_entity_poly.type
_entity_poly.pdbx_seq_one_letter_code
_entity_poly.pdbx_strand_id
1 'polypeptide(L)'
;MVFKFTVLSDKVENFVLHIEADAKNTFFELHEVIQDECKYNPSELATFFLADEEWDKVQEIAMFEGNLPKPNSALTMKNAMLGDYMKEKEDKSIYVFDVINQKSLYIELNEIIMEKKLNAPVVTYNRGLAPAQSSSNHYDTDLLANEDSELQNIFTDFGELEDLNLIYGEIGEVI
;
A
#
# COMPACT_ATOMS: atom_id res chain seq x y z
N MET A 1 28.71 2.92 -2.90
CA MET A 1 28.27 1.67 -3.53
C MET A 1 26.79 1.84 -3.86
N VAL A 2 26.44 1.64 -5.10
CA VAL A 2 25.06 1.83 -5.58
C VAL A 2 24.49 0.51 -6.06
N PHE A 3 23.31 0.21 -5.63
CA PHE A 3 22.51 -0.94 -6.03
C PHE A 3 21.57 -0.55 -7.15
N LYS A 4 21.41 -1.43 -8.12
CA LYS A 4 20.43 -1.29 -9.18
C LYS A 4 19.38 -2.38 -9.05
N PHE A 5 18.18 -1.95 -8.74
CA PHE A 5 17.03 -2.83 -8.55
C PHE A 5 16.15 -2.86 -9.78
N THR A 6 15.59 -4.03 -10.07
CA THR A 6 14.44 -4.19 -10.97
C THR A 6 13.21 -4.48 -10.14
N VAL A 7 12.14 -3.74 -10.39
CA VAL A 7 10.84 -3.89 -9.75
C VAL A 7 9.84 -4.37 -10.79
N LEU A 8 9.15 -5.44 -10.48
CA LEU A 8 8.18 -6.11 -11.35
C LEU A 8 6.85 -6.32 -10.63
N SER A 9 5.80 -6.60 -11.38
CA SER A 9 4.48 -6.98 -10.86
C SER A 9 4.06 -8.34 -11.41
N ASP A 10 3.42 -9.13 -10.56
CA ASP A 10 2.74 -10.38 -10.97
C ASP A 10 1.35 -10.13 -11.56
N LYS A 11 0.80 -8.92 -11.38
CA LYS A 11 -0.53 -8.52 -11.86
C LYS A 11 -0.52 -7.76 -13.17
N VAL A 12 0.63 -7.11 -13.50
CA VAL A 12 0.77 -6.28 -14.69
C VAL A 12 2.06 -6.65 -15.41
N GLU A 13 1.96 -7.48 -16.45
CA GLU A 13 3.11 -8.05 -17.17
C GLU A 13 4.07 -7.00 -17.78
N ASN A 14 3.54 -5.84 -18.18
CA ASN A 14 4.34 -4.81 -18.84
C ASN A 14 4.93 -3.78 -17.87
N PHE A 15 4.67 -3.90 -16.55
CA PHE A 15 5.23 -3.00 -15.57
C PHE A 15 6.66 -3.40 -15.23
N VAL A 16 7.58 -2.49 -15.47
CA VAL A 16 9.01 -2.62 -15.11
C VAL A 16 9.51 -1.27 -14.62
N LEU A 17 10.09 -1.26 -13.43
CA LEU A 17 10.71 -0.07 -12.84
C LEU A 17 12.15 -0.40 -12.46
N HIS A 18 13.13 0.44 -12.86
CA HIS A 18 14.50 0.34 -12.39
C HIS A 18 14.80 1.49 -11.44
N ILE A 19 15.36 1.15 -10.29
CA ILE A 19 15.75 2.11 -9.25
C ILE A 19 17.22 1.90 -8.94
N GLU A 20 17.98 2.99 -8.88
CA GLU A 20 19.32 3.00 -8.32
C GLU A 20 19.28 3.65 -6.94
N ALA A 21 19.88 3.00 -5.95
CA ALA A 21 19.96 3.49 -4.58
C ALA A 21 21.36 3.22 -3.99
N ASP A 22 21.86 4.12 -3.14
CA ASP A 22 23.08 3.85 -2.39
C ASP A 22 22.82 2.79 -1.32
N ALA A 23 23.80 1.91 -1.07
CA ALA A 23 23.72 0.90 -0.02
C ALA A 23 23.43 1.50 1.38
N LYS A 24 23.71 2.78 1.59
CA LYS A 24 23.43 3.50 2.83
C LYS A 24 21.99 4.06 2.89
N ASN A 25 21.29 4.09 1.76
CA ASN A 25 19.89 4.45 1.79
C ASN A 25 19.09 3.39 2.57
N THR A 26 18.01 3.83 3.16
CA THR A 26 17.10 2.98 3.93
C THR A 26 16.01 2.38 3.05
N PHE A 27 15.37 1.32 3.54
CA PHE A 27 14.15 0.80 2.91
C PHE A 27 13.03 1.85 2.90
N PHE A 28 13.03 2.82 3.83
CA PHE A 28 12.08 3.90 3.83
C PHE A 28 12.26 4.85 2.64
N GLU A 29 13.51 5.22 2.32
CA GLU A 29 13.80 6.04 1.13
C GLU A 29 13.45 5.29 -0.18
N LEU A 30 13.67 3.98 -0.23
CA LEU A 30 13.24 3.13 -1.34
C LEU A 30 11.71 3.09 -1.44
N HIS A 31 11.00 2.96 -0.31
CA HIS A 31 9.55 3.03 -0.24
C HIS A 31 9.01 4.35 -0.80
N GLU A 32 9.57 5.51 -0.37
CA GLU A 32 9.13 6.82 -0.83
C GLU A 32 9.25 6.97 -2.36
N VAL A 33 10.35 6.51 -2.96
CA VAL A 33 10.54 6.55 -4.42
C VAL A 33 9.55 5.64 -5.15
N ILE A 34 9.28 4.44 -4.65
CA ILE A 34 8.28 3.54 -5.24
C ILE A 34 6.88 4.16 -5.14
N GLN A 35 6.53 4.71 -3.98
CA GLN A 35 5.24 5.37 -3.75
C GLN A 35 5.03 6.52 -4.73
N ASP A 36 6.04 7.38 -4.87
CA ASP A 36 5.95 8.55 -5.75
C ASP A 36 5.86 8.15 -7.22
N GLU A 37 6.67 7.19 -7.67
CA GLU A 37 6.66 6.74 -9.06
C GLU A 37 5.37 6.00 -9.44
N CYS A 38 4.89 5.12 -8.56
CA CYS A 38 3.68 4.33 -8.78
C CYS A 38 2.39 5.13 -8.50
N LYS A 39 2.50 6.36 -7.97
CA LYS A 39 1.36 7.21 -7.58
C LYS A 39 0.47 6.55 -6.52
N TYR A 40 1.09 5.81 -5.61
CA TYR A 40 0.37 5.20 -4.50
C TYR A 40 0.01 6.24 -3.43
N ASN A 41 -1.04 5.97 -2.67
CA ASN A 41 -1.46 6.80 -1.56
C ASN A 41 -0.49 6.61 -0.37
N PRO A 42 0.25 7.66 0.05
CA PRO A 42 1.22 7.56 1.13
C PRO A 42 0.58 7.32 2.51
N SER A 43 -0.74 7.45 2.65
CA SER A 43 -1.47 7.15 3.87
C SER A 43 -1.77 5.67 4.06
N GLU A 44 -1.61 4.86 3.02
CA GLU A 44 -1.82 3.43 3.08
C GLU A 44 -0.61 2.71 3.67
N LEU A 45 -0.89 1.65 4.42
CA LEU A 45 0.15 0.81 5.00
C LEU A 45 0.90 0.02 3.93
N ALA A 46 2.21 -0.03 4.07
CA ALA A 46 3.07 -0.85 3.25
C ALA A 46 4.11 -1.58 4.11
N THR A 47 4.66 -2.67 3.60
CA THR A 47 5.74 -3.39 4.26
C THR A 47 6.65 -4.05 3.22
N PHE A 48 7.92 -4.23 3.56
CA PHE A 48 8.82 -5.07 2.80
C PHE A 48 8.98 -6.44 3.47
N PHE A 49 9.22 -7.45 2.66
CA PHE A 49 9.74 -8.73 3.10
C PHE A 49 11.01 -9.03 2.35
N LEU A 50 12.07 -9.40 3.05
CA LEU A 50 13.19 -10.09 2.41
C LEU A 50 12.70 -11.46 1.93
N ALA A 51 13.13 -11.88 0.77
CA ALA A 51 12.71 -13.14 0.18
C ALA A 51 13.92 -14.00 -0.16
N ASP A 52 13.73 -15.31 -0.19
CA ASP A 52 14.70 -16.28 -0.66
C ASP A 52 14.66 -16.45 -2.19
N GLU A 53 15.39 -17.44 -2.69
CA GLU A 53 15.49 -17.72 -4.13
C GLU A 53 14.14 -18.09 -4.77
N GLU A 54 13.22 -18.70 -4.02
CA GLU A 54 11.87 -19.10 -4.44
C GLU A 54 10.82 -18.00 -4.23
N TRP A 55 11.22 -16.81 -3.78
CA TRP A 55 10.33 -15.71 -3.40
C TRP A 55 9.51 -15.98 -2.13
N ASP A 56 9.95 -16.90 -1.28
CA ASP A 56 9.33 -17.08 0.01
C ASP A 56 9.74 -15.97 0.99
N LYS A 57 8.78 -15.45 1.75
CA LYS A 57 9.00 -14.35 2.71
C LYS A 57 9.79 -14.85 3.91
N VAL A 58 11.00 -14.31 4.11
CA VAL A 58 11.92 -14.71 5.18
C VAL A 58 11.83 -13.77 6.39
N GLN A 59 11.88 -12.46 6.16
CA GLN A 59 11.91 -11.45 7.22
C GLN A 59 11.12 -10.21 6.82
N GLU A 60 10.28 -9.73 7.72
CA GLU A 60 9.53 -8.49 7.55
C GLU A 60 10.38 -7.27 7.93
N ILE A 61 10.24 -6.21 7.13
CA ILE A 61 10.73 -4.85 7.40
C ILE A 61 9.50 -3.94 7.41
N ALA A 62 8.98 -3.65 8.59
CA ALA A 62 7.73 -2.93 8.78
C ALA A 62 7.88 -1.43 8.50
N MET A 63 6.80 -0.76 8.12
CA MET A 63 6.80 0.70 7.90
C MET A 63 7.15 1.47 9.16
N PHE A 64 6.65 1.03 10.32
CA PHE A 64 6.93 1.61 11.64
C PHE A 64 6.82 0.56 12.74
N GLU A 65 7.35 0.90 13.91
CA GLU A 65 7.20 0.05 15.10
C GLU A 65 5.74 -0.04 15.49
N GLY A 66 5.18 -1.25 15.38
CA GLY A 66 3.84 -1.54 15.90
C GLY A 66 3.86 -1.72 17.42
N ASN A 67 2.67 -1.79 18.03
CA ASN A 67 2.49 -2.14 19.44
C ASN A 67 2.76 -3.63 19.74
N LEU A 68 3.83 -4.19 19.18
CA LEU A 68 4.23 -5.56 19.43
C LEU A 68 4.88 -5.69 20.82
N PRO A 69 4.70 -6.80 21.53
CA PRO A 69 5.18 -6.99 22.91
C PRO A 69 6.71 -7.08 23.03
N LYS A 70 7.48 -6.89 21.98
CA LYS A 70 8.95 -6.81 21.95
C LYS A 70 9.43 -5.57 21.23
N PRO A 71 9.46 -4.40 21.89
CA PRO A 71 9.82 -3.13 21.26
C PRO A 71 11.25 -3.03 20.73
N ASN A 72 12.16 -3.92 21.11
CA ASN A 72 13.60 -3.82 20.80
C ASN A 72 14.06 -4.66 19.60
N SER A 73 13.17 -5.24 18.82
CA SER A 73 13.56 -6.11 17.69
C SER A 73 12.76 -5.90 16.40
N ALA A 74 11.87 -4.93 16.36
CA ALA A 74 11.13 -4.65 15.14
C ALA A 74 12.07 -3.97 14.12
N LEU A 75 12.37 -4.69 13.05
CA LEU A 75 13.07 -4.12 11.91
C LEU A 75 12.10 -3.21 11.15
N THR A 76 12.43 -1.93 11.09
CA THR A 76 11.58 -0.94 10.41
C THR A 76 12.28 -0.39 9.17
N MET A 77 11.49 0.10 8.22
CA MET A 77 12.03 0.70 6.99
C MET A 77 12.99 1.85 7.28
N LYS A 78 12.80 2.61 8.37
CA LYS A 78 13.65 3.75 8.74
C LYS A 78 14.98 3.34 9.34
N ASN A 79 15.07 2.20 10.00
CA ASN A 79 16.31 1.72 10.64
C ASN A 79 17.04 0.64 9.83
N ALA A 80 16.43 0.11 8.77
CA ALA A 80 17.02 -0.88 7.89
C ALA A 80 17.72 -0.20 6.70
N MET A 81 19.04 -0.29 6.63
CA MET A 81 19.82 0.15 5.46
C MET A 81 19.78 -0.94 4.38
N LEU A 82 19.72 -0.55 3.12
CA LEU A 82 19.69 -1.48 2.00
C LEU A 82 20.90 -2.42 2.01
N GLY A 83 22.09 -1.89 2.25
CA GLY A 83 23.34 -2.66 2.25
C GLY A 83 23.52 -3.63 3.42
N ASP A 84 22.70 -3.57 4.46
CA ASP A 84 22.73 -4.53 5.55
C ASP A 84 22.01 -5.83 5.19
N TYR A 85 21.03 -5.75 4.29
CA TYR A 85 20.09 -6.83 3.96
C TYR A 85 20.17 -7.30 2.51
N MET A 86 20.51 -6.41 1.57
CA MET A 86 20.70 -6.71 0.15
C MET A 86 22.19 -6.64 -0.13
N LYS A 87 22.88 -7.78 -0.20
CA LYS A 87 24.35 -7.87 -0.23
C LYS A 87 24.91 -8.44 -1.51
N GLU A 88 24.14 -9.30 -2.14
CA GLU A 88 24.54 -10.06 -3.29
C GLU A 88 23.60 -9.81 -4.47
N LYS A 89 24.13 -10.00 -5.66
CA LYS A 89 23.33 -9.99 -6.86
C LYS A 89 22.29 -11.11 -6.78
N GLU A 90 21.07 -10.81 -7.23
CA GLU A 90 19.89 -11.68 -7.16
C GLU A 90 19.22 -11.75 -5.77
N ASP A 91 19.70 -10.98 -4.77
CA ASP A 91 18.94 -10.79 -3.55
C ASP A 91 17.55 -10.19 -3.86
N LYS A 92 16.55 -10.69 -3.18
CA LYS A 92 15.13 -10.44 -3.46
C LYS A 92 14.41 -9.82 -2.28
N SER A 93 13.49 -8.93 -2.59
CA SER A 93 12.52 -8.45 -1.62
C SER A 93 11.14 -8.27 -2.25
N ILE A 94 10.11 -8.38 -1.43
CA ILE A 94 8.71 -8.20 -1.82
C ILE A 94 8.21 -6.94 -1.14
N TYR A 95 7.71 -6.00 -1.92
CA TYR A 95 7.09 -4.79 -1.42
C TYR A 95 5.58 -4.91 -1.47
N VAL A 96 4.95 -5.08 -0.32
CA VAL A 96 3.49 -5.13 -0.17
C VAL A 96 2.98 -3.70 -0.05
N PHE A 97 2.35 -3.19 -1.10
CA PHE A 97 1.83 -1.81 -1.16
C PHE A 97 0.34 -1.70 -0.82
N ASP A 98 -0.35 -2.82 -0.73
CA ASP A 98 -1.73 -2.93 -0.25
C ASP A 98 -1.80 -4.14 0.69
N VAL A 99 -1.69 -3.87 1.98
CA VAL A 99 -1.63 -4.91 3.02
C VAL A 99 -2.95 -5.66 3.15
N ILE A 100 -4.07 -4.98 2.93
CA ILE A 100 -5.42 -5.57 3.06
C ILE A 100 -5.67 -6.58 1.94
N ASN A 101 -5.37 -6.20 0.70
CA ASN A 101 -5.59 -7.03 -0.47
C ASN A 101 -4.36 -7.85 -0.89
N GLN A 102 -3.28 -7.79 -0.10
CA GLN A 102 -2.03 -8.53 -0.33
C GLN A 102 -1.43 -8.30 -1.72
N LYS A 103 -1.50 -7.06 -2.22
CA LYS A 103 -0.89 -6.69 -3.50
C LYS A 103 0.57 -6.32 -3.31
N SER A 104 1.41 -6.82 -4.19
CA SER A 104 2.86 -6.73 -4.05
C SER A 104 3.58 -6.39 -5.34
N LEU A 105 4.74 -5.76 -5.19
CA LEU A 105 5.78 -5.65 -6.20
C LEU A 105 6.96 -6.52 -5.81
N TYR A 106 7.63 -7.09 -6.79
CA TYR A 106 8.79 -7.98 -6.63
C TYR A 106 10.05 -7.22 -7.02
N ILE A 107 11.02 -7.17 -6.12
CA ILE A 107 12.24 -6.37 -6.24
C ILE A 107 13.44 -7.30 -6.21
N GLU A 108 14.30 -7.17 -7.21
CA GLU A 108 15.53 -7.94 -7.33
C GLU A 108 16.73 -7.02 -7.50
N LEU A 109 17.81 -7.32 -6.78
CA LEU A 109 19.08 -6.63 -6.92
C LEU A 109 19.83 -7.19 -8.13
N ASN A 110 19.87 -6.45 -9.24
CA ASN A 110 20.48 -6.91 -10.48
C ASN A 110 21.95 -6.59 -10.61
N GLU A 111 22.37 -5.44 -10.07
CA GLU A 111 23.73 -4.93 -10.25
C GLU A 111 24.23 -4.16 -9.03
N ILE A 112 25.50 -4.31 -8.71
CA ILE A 112 26.18 -3.56 -7.66
C ILE A 112 27.32 -2.74 -8.31
N ILE A 113 27.20 -1.40 -8.20
CA ILE A 113 28.15 -0.45 -8.79
C ILE A 113 29.04 0.11 -7.67
N MET A 114 30.30 -0.30 -7.61
CA MET A 114 31.19 -0.04 -6.48
C MET A 114 31.64 1.42 -6.34
N GLU A 115 31.88 2.12 -7.45
CA GLU A 115 32.49 3.47 -7.42
C GLU A 115 31.49 4.62 -7.54
N LYS A 116 30.19 4.31 -7.60
CA LYS A 116 29.10 5.29 -7.64
C LYS A 116 28.58 5.59 -6.24
N LYS A 117 28.13 6.83 -6.03
CA LYS A 117 27.43 7.27 -4.82
C LYS A 117 26.19 8.03 -5.22
N LEU A 118 25.11 7.85 -4.48
CA LEU A 118 23.85 8.60 -4.61
C LEU A 118 23.46 9.11 -3.22
N ASN A 119 22.87 10.29 -3.19
CA ASN A 119 22.34 10.86 -1.96
C ASN A 119 20.94 10.33 -1.63
N ALA A 120 20.18 10.00 -2.66
CA ALA A 120 18.84 9.45 -2.55
C ALA A 120 18.58 8.45 -3.68
N PRO A 121 17.66 7.51 -3.53
CA PRO A 121 17.25 6.62 -4.60
C PRO A 121 16.69 7.39 -5.80
N VAL A 122 16.95 6.91 -7.00
CA VAL A 122 16.48 7.54 -8.25
C VAL A 122 15.91 6.48 -9.18
N VAL A 123 14.81 6.81 -9.84
CA VAL A 123 14.24 6.01 -10.93
C VAL A 123 15.07 6.25 -12.19
N THR A 124 15.59 5.19 -12.76
CA THR A 124 16.40 5.25 -14.00
C THR A 124 15.65 4.75 -15.23
N TYR A 125 14.59 3.98 -15.02
CA TYR A 125 13.73 3.47 -16.08
C TYR A 125 12.35 3.17 -15.53
N ASN A 126 11.30 3.53 -16.29
CA ASN A 126 9.92 3.16 -15.99
C ASN A 126 9.21 2.75 -17.29
N ARG A 127 8.52 1.64 -17.25
CA ARG A 127 7.69 1.13 -18.35
C ARG A 127 6.40 0.55 -17.80
N GLY A 128 5.30 0.89 -18.47
CA GLY A 128 3.97 0.42 -18.13
C GLY A 128 3.35 1.19 -16.97
N LEU A 129 2.13 0.85 -16.65
CA LEU A 129 1.41 1.42 -15.51
C LEU A 129 1.61 0.51 -14.30
N ALA A 130 1.84 1.10 -13.14
CA ALA A 130 1.88 0.36 -11.89
C ALA A 130 0.53 -0.34 -11.61
N PRO A 131 0.53 -1.51 -10.95
CA PRO A 131 -0.71 -2.13 -10.51
C PRO A 131 -1.47 -1.20 -9.57
N ALA A 132 -2.79 -1.11 -9.75
CA ALA A 132 -3.62 -0.20 -8.96
C ALA A 132 -3.63 -0.58 -7.48
N GLN A 133 -3.38 0.39 -6.61
CA GLN A 133 -3.62 0.30 -5.18
C GLN A 133 -5.14 0.42 -4.94
N SER A 134 -5.69 -0.42 -4.06
CA SER A 134 -7.09 -0.28 -3.65
C SER A 134 -7.13 0.81 -2.58
N SER A 135 -7.67 1.98 -2.91
CA SER A 135 -7.92 2.97 -1.87
C SER A 135 -9.07 2.48 -0.98
N SER A 136 -8.89 2.56 0.33
CA SER A 136 -9.93 2.29 1.32
C SER A 136 -11.15 3.23 1.22
N ASN A 137 -11.09 4.24 0.34
CA ASN A 137 -12.14 5.22 0.07
C ASN A 137 -12.90 4.96 -1.24
N HIS A 138 -12.68 3.83 -1.90
CA HIS A 138 -13.55 3.44 -3.00
C HIS A 138 -14.80 2.77 -2.39
N TYR A 139 -15.70 3.59 -1.85
CA TYR A 139 -17.11 3.25 -1.91
C TYR A 139 -17.40 3.10 -3.40
N ASP A 140 -17.64 1.89 -3.84
CA ASP A 140 -18.10 1.61 -5.20
C ASP A 140 -19.30 2.51 -5.47
N THR A 141 -19.08 3.63 -6.16
CA THR A 141 -20.16 4.47 -6.68
C THR A 141 -21.04 3.68 -7.66
N ASP A 142 -20.56 2.54 -8.15
CA ASP A 142 -21.36 1.62 -8.95
C ASP A 142 -22.44 0.89 -8.13
N LEU A 143 -22.27 0.74 -6.80
CA LEU A 143 -23.33 0.23 -5.92
C LEU A 143 -24.37 1.33 -5.64
N LEU A 144 -24.00 2.61 -5.62
CA LEU A 144 -24.94 3.72 -5.43
C LEU A 144 -25.80 3.99 -6.68
N ALA A 145 -25.34 3.61 -7.87
CA ALA A 145 -26.12 3.77 -9.10
C ALA A 145 -27.31 2.79 -9.18
N ASN A 146 -27.30 1.70 -8.42
CA ASN A 146 -28.41 0.74 -8.34
C ASN A 146 -29.26 0.90 -7.08
N GLU A 147 -28.81 1.67 -6.07
CA GLU A 147 -29.56 1.88 -4.82
C GLU A 147 -30.50 3.08 -4.86
N ASP A 148 -30.37 3.99 -5.83
CA ASP A 148 -31.29 5.13 -5.96
C ASP A 148 -32.75 4.72 -6.19
N SER A 149 -33.00 3.51 -6.72
CA SER A 149 -34.36 2.99 -6.87
C SER A 149 -34.93 2.36 -5.59
N GLU A 150 -34.07 1.79 -4.72
CA GLU A 150 -34.51 1.21 -3.46
C GLU A 150 -34.61 2.25 -2.34
N LEU A 151 -33.72 3.24 -2.31
CA LEU A 151 -33.80 4.35 -1.37
C LEU A 151 -35.00 5.26 -1.62
N GLN A 152 -35.38 5.48 -2.90
CA GLN A 152 -36.60 6.21 -3.21
C GLN A 152 -37.84 5.46 -2.74
N ASN A 153 -37.86 4.13 -2.81
CA ASN A 153 -38.95 3.32 -2.29
C ASN A 153 -39.02 3.35 -0.75
N ILE A 154 -37.90 3.39 -0.07
CA ILE A 154 -37.84 3.51 1.40
C ILE A 154 -38.34 4.90 1.84
N PHE A 155 -37.92 5.98 1.15
CA PHE A 155 -38.38 7.34 1.46
C PHE A 155 -39.84 7.57 1.12
N THR A 156 -40.40 6.86 0.14
CA THR A 156 -41.84 6.92 -0.17
C THR A 156 -42.69 6.21 0.89
N ASP A 157 -42.16 5.10 1.43
CA ASP A 157 -42.83 4.37 2.51
C ASP A 157 -42.77 5.12 3.85
N PHE A 158 -41.73 5.93 4.10
CA PHE A 158 -41.64 6.84 5.25
C PHE A 158 -42.55 8.10 5.12
N GLY A 159 -42.96 8.47 3.89
CA GLY A 159 -43.90 9.59 3.66
C GLY A 159 -45.33 9.32 4.09
N GLU A 160 -45.73 8.05 4.25
CA GLU A 160 -47.04 7.67 4.78
C GLU A 160 -47.11 7.65 6.30
N LEU A 161 -46.00 7.95 7.01
CA LEU A 161 -45.96 8.03 8.49
C LEU A 161 -46.31 9.42 9.04
N GLU A 162 -46.76 10.38 8.21
CA GLU A 162 -47.27 11.65 8.69
C GLU A 162 -48.56 11.51 9.53
N ASP A 163 -49.23 10.36 9.46
CA ASP A 163 -50.39 10.06 10.29
C ASP A 163 -50.03 9.69 11.76
N LEU A 164 -48.77 9.49 12.10
CA LEU A 164 -48.37 9.24 13.48
C LEU A 164 -48.40 10.48 14.39
N ASN A 165 -48.41 11.67 13.85
CA ASN A 165 -48.62 12.91 14.59
C ASN A 165 -50.05 13.11 15.08
N LEU A 166 -51.03 12.42 14.49
CA LEU A 166 -52.41 12.44 14.93
C LEU A 166 -52.63 11.55 16.17
N ILE A 167 -51.85 10.57 16.39
CA ILE A 167 -51.98 9.64 17.53
C ILE A 167 -51.37 10.22 18.82
N TYR A 168 -50.35 11.08 18.70
CA TYR A 168 -49.73 11.73 19.86
C TYR A 168 -50.39 13.04 20.28
N GLY A 169 -51.27 13.61 19.42
CA GLY A 169 -52.04 14.84 19.71
C GLY A 169 -53.22 14.63 20.65
N GLU A 170 -53.73 13.40 20.80
CA GLU A 170 -54.93 13.12 21.61
C GLU A 170 -54.63 12.63 23.05
N ILE A 171 -53.36 12.46 23.45
CA ILE A 171 -52.99 12.02 24.81
C ILE A 171 -52.69 13.21 25.76
N GLY A 172 -52.80 14.45 25.27
CA GLY A 172 -52.49 15.69 26.01
C GLY A 172 -53.62 16.34 26.77
N GLU A 173 -54.88 15.88 26.65
CA GLU A 173 -56.03 16.48 27.38
C GLU A 173 -56.83 15.45 28.18
N VAL A 174 -56.21 14.92 29.23
CA VAL A 174 -56.96 14.38 30.36
C VAL A 174 -56.19 14.66 31.66
N ILE A 175 -56.31 15.87 32.11
CA ILE A 175 -56.34 16.23 33.55
C ILE A 175 -57.26 17.42 33.74
#